data_cdc7ef46d44443b0eb65ca9812d231af
#
_entry.id   cdc7ef46d44443b0eb65ca9812d231af
#
_cell.length_a   1.000
_cell.length_b   1.000
_cell.length_c   1.000
_cell.angle_alpha   90.00
_cell.angle_beta   90.00
_cell.angle_gamma   90.00
#
_symmetry.space_group_name_H-M   'P 1'
#
loop_
_entity.id
_entity.type
_entity.pdbx_description
1 polymer ?
#
loop_
_entity_poly.entity_id
_entity_poly.type
_entity_poly.pdbx_seq_one_letter_code
_entity_poly.pdbx_strand_id
1 'polypeptide(L)'
;MNDQFLQGVIFDWDRIDNDSYLKKIKAFKGIQKLDFNKAITFFVGENGSGKSTLLEALAVAHGFNPEGGTKNYVFSTHDTHSELCDAIRISQGYRKEKWGYFLRAESFYNVATKEEEYADLAHPSAKYHEKSHGESFLALAQNNLHPNGLYLFDEPEAALSPQRQLTLLMQIYSCAKEGAQFIIVTHSPILLGIPDADIYCFDNGRIHLCEYEDTESYQVTEMFINNRQMLLDRLLTD
;
A
#
# COMPACT_ATOMS: atom_id res chain seq x y z
N MET A 1 1.86 -5.60 24.14
CA MET A 1 2.58 -6.58 23.30
C MET A 1 2.10 -6.33 21.88
N ASN A 2 3.02 -6.19 20.90
CA ASN A 2 2.61 -6.00 19.51
C ASN A 2 2.05 -7.32 18.97
N ASP A 3 0.77 -7.34 18.57
CA ASP A 3 0.05 -8.52 18.07
C ASP A 3 -0.22 -8.48 16.57
N GLN A 4 0.50 -7.61 15.84
CA GLN A 4 0.43 -7.52 14.38
C GLN A 4 1.00 -8.78 13.73
N PHE A 5 0.49 -9.14 12.55
CA PHE A 5 1.00 -10.26 11.74
C PHE A 5 2.42 -9.99 11.25
N LEU A 6 2.64 -8.79 10.73
CA LEU A 6 3.91 -8.26 10.30
C LEU A 6 4.31 -7.18 11.31
N GLN A 7 5.32 -7.46 12.13
CA GLN A 7 5.77 -6.55 13.20
C GLN A 7 6.86 -5.61 12.77
N GLY A 8 7.52 -5.88 11.64
CA GLY A 8 8.56 -5.03 11.11
C GLY A 8 9.39 -5.71 10.04
N VAL A 9 10.39 -4.98 9.59
CA VAL A 9 11.35 -5.42 8.59
C VAL A 9 12.77 -5.01 8.99
N ILE A 10 13.73 -5.90 8.75
CA ILE A 10 15.17 -5.67 8.95
C ILE A 10 15.83 -5.72 7.57
N PHE A 11 16.70 -4.75 7.29
CA PHE A 11 17.40 -4.61 6.02
C PHE A 11 18.81 -5.16 6.12
N ASP A 12 19.20 -5.99 5.18
CA ASP A 12 20.53 -6.59 5.03
C ASP A 12 21.18 -6.03 3.74
N TRP A 13 21.71 -4.81 3.83
CA TRP A 13 22.27 -4.08 2.70
C TRP A 13 23.52 -4.71 2.10
N ASP A 14 24.15 -5.65 2.80
CA ASP A 14 25.33 -6.39 2.31
C ASP A 14 24.96 -7.36 1.18
N ARG A 15 23.65 -7.71 1.08
CA ARG A 15 23.12 -8.55 0.00
C ARG A 15 22.80 -7.80 -1.28
N ILE A 16 22.81 -6.47 -1.25
CA ILE A 16 22.51 -5.63 -2.41
C ILE A 16 23.81 -5.18 -3.06
N ASP A 17 23.91 -5.36 -4.37
CA ASP A 17 25.07 -4.91 -5.14
C ASP A 17 25.30 -3.40 -5.01
N ASN A 18 26.58 -2.99 -5.01
CA ASN A 18 26.93 -1.59 -4.83
C ASN A 18 26.40 -0.68 -5.94
N ASP A 19 26.22 -1.22 -7.15
CA ASP A 19 25.72 -0.49 -8.32
C ASP A 19 24.19 -0.53 -8.43
N SER A 20 23.49 -1.25 -7.54
CA SER A 20 22.04 -1.37 -7.56
C SER A 20 21.36 0.01 -7.39
N TYR A 21 20.26 0.19 -8.12
CA TYR A 21 19.43 1.38 -8.01
C TYR A 21 18.86 1.56 -6.58
N LEU A 22 18.69 0.47 -5.83
CA LEU A 22 18.19 0.49 -4.45
C LEU A 22 19.08 1.33 -3.52
N LYS A 23 20.40 1.27 -3.71
CA LYS A 23 21.36 2.10 -2.92
C LYS A 23 21.33 3.58 -3.32
N LYS A 24 20.70 3.91 -4.46
CA LYS A 24 20.51 5.30 -4.93
C LYS A 24 19.22 5.92 -4.38
N ILE A 25 18.30 5.11 -3.87
CA ILE A 25 17.06 5.60 -3.22
C ILE A 25 17.45 6.28 -1.91
N LYS A 26 17.30 7.60 -1.89
CA LYS A 26 17.76 8.41 -0.73
C LYS A 26 17.09 8.01 0.58
N ALA A 27 15.80 7.68 0.55
CA ALA A 27 15.03 7.29 1.72
C ALA A 27 15.55 6.01 2.40
N PHE A 28 16.20 5.11 1.64
CA PHE A 28 16.76 3.87 2.18
C PHE A 28 18.14 4.04 2.81
N LYS A 29 18.75 5.22 2.67
CA LYS A 29 20.11 5.45 3.17
C LYS A 29 20.20 5.33 4.69
N GLY A 30 20.90 4.29 5.15
CA GLY A 30 21.17 4.05 6.58
C GLY A 30 20.02 3.41 7.35
N ILE A 31 18.89 3.08 6.70
CA ILE A 31 17.85 2.33 7.36
C ILE A 31 18.30 0.89 7.62
N GLN A 32 18.11 0.42 8.84
CA GLN A 32 18.40 -0.95 9.24
C GLN A 32 17.14 -1.71 9.64
N LYS A 33 16.15 -0.99 10.14
CA LYS A 33 14.90 -1.58 10.64
C LYS A 33 13.75 -0.61 10.50
N LEU A 34 12.55 -1.15 10.27
CA LEU A 34 11.28 -0.44 10.34
C LEU A 34 10.29 -1.30 11.14
N ASP A 35 9.62 -0.71 12.13
CA ASP A 35 8.69 -1.42 12.99
C ASP A 35 7.24 -1.07 12.63
N PHE A 36 6.34 -2.04 12.67
CA PHE A 36 4.90 -1.87 12.44
C PHE A 36 4.15 -2.14 13.75
N ASN A 37 3.74 -1.07 14.43
CA ASN A 37 3.14 -1.16 15.76
C ASN A 37 1.62 -1.02 15.77
N LYS A 38 1.06 -0.47 14.70
CA LYS A 38 -0.38 -0.23 14.54
C LYS A 38 -1.00 -1.20 13.54
N ALA A 39 -2.31 -1.36 13.63
CA ALA A 39 -3.08 -2.15 12.68
C ALA A 39 -3.06 -1.54 11.27
N ILE A 40 -2.86 -0.23 11.17
CA ILE A 40 -2.77 0.49 9.89
C ILE A 40 -1.46 1.26 9.85
N THR A 41 -0.69 1.06 8.78
CA THR A 41 0.55 1.78 8.50
C THR A 41 0.48 2.36 7.10
N PHE A 42 0.75 3.65 6.97
CA PHE A 42 0.85 4.33 5.69
C PHE A 42 2.30 4.64 5.32
N PHE A 43 2.61 4.53 4.02
CA PHE A 43 3.84 5.02 3.41
C PHE A 43 3.50 6.20 2.50
N VAL A 44 4.08 7.36 2.77
CA VAL A 44 3.85 8.61 2.02
C VAL A 44 5.18 9.23 1.57
N GLY A 45 5.14 10.11 0.59
CA GLY A 45 6.31 10.81 0.03
C GLY A 45 6.25 10.89 -1.49
N GLU A 46 7.20 11.58 -2.11
CA GLU A 46 7.27 11.80 -3.55
C GLU A 46 7.37 10.49 -4.37
N ASN A 47 7.02 10.58 -5.65
CA ASN A 47 7.21 9.49 -6.59
C ASN A 47 8.71 9.15 -6.72
N GLY A 48 9.02 7.84 -6.78
CA GLY A 48 10.40 7.36 -6.83
C GLY A 48 11.13 7.35 -5.49
N SER A 49 10.49 7.68 -4.38
CA SER A 49 11.10 7.63 -3.03
C SER A 49 11.29 6.22 -2.48
N GLY A 50 10.75 5.17 -3.15
CA GLY A 50 10.92 3.78 -2.77
C GLY A 50 9.76 3.15 -2.00
N LYS A 51 8.62 3.85 -1.85
CA LYS A 51 7.43 3.34 -1.14
C LYS A 51 6.92 2.02 -1.71
N SER A 52 6.58 2.02 -3.00
CA SER A 52 6.06 0.84 -3.71
C SER A 52 7.10 -0.28 -3.76
N THR A 53 8.39 0.06 -3.91
CA THR A 53 9.50 -0.90 -3.87
C THR A 53 9.57 -1.62 -2.52
N LEU A 54 9.43 -0.89 -1.42
CA LEU A 54 9.41 -1.50 -0.08
C LEU A 54 8.14 -2.32 0.14
N LEU A 55 6.99 -1.82 -0.28
CA LEU A 55 5.71 -2.54 -0.15
C LEU A 55 5.74 -3.85 -0.93
N GLU A 56 6.23 -3.84 -2.17
CA GLU A 56 6.41 -5.03 -3.00
C GLU A 56 7.38 -6.02 -2.34
N ALA A 57 8.52 -5.54 -1.85
CA ALA A 57 9.48 -6.41 -1.17
C ALA A 57 8.87 -7.08 0.08
N LEU A 58 8.08 -6.34 0.86
CA LEU A 58 7.32 -6.90 2.00
C LEU A 58 6.32 -7.97 1.54
N ALA A 59 5.59 -7.70 0.46
CA ALA A 59 4.61 -8.63 -0.10
C ALA A 59 5.27 -9.93 -0.55
N VAL A 60 6.34 -9.84 -1.35
CA VAL A 60 7.07 -10.99 -1.87
C VAL A 60 7.73 -11.78 -0.73
N ALA A 61 8.40 -11.11 0.21
CA ALA A 61 9.01 -11.76 1.38
C ALA A 61 7.97 -12.46 2.27
N HIS A 62 6.71 -12.00 2.26
CA HIS A 62 5.61 -12.62 2.99
C HIS A 62 4.90 -13.73 2.18
N GLY A 63 5.26 -13.93 0.91
CA GLY A 63 4.77 -15.00 0.03
C GLY A 63 3.59 -14.61 -0.85
N PHE A 64 3.34 -13.33 -1.07
CA PHE A 64 2.42 -12.86 -2.11
C PHE A 64 3.07 -12.88 -3.49
N ASN A 65 2.24 -12.97 -4.53
CA ASN A 65 2.70 -12.79 -5.90
C ASN A 65 3.10 -11.32 -6.13
N PRO A 66 4.23 -11.04 -6.80
CA PRO A 66 4.65 -9.66 -7.12
C PRO A 66 3.62 -8.85 -7.91
N GLU A 67 2.79 -9.50 -8.72
CA GLU A 67 1.73 -8.85 -9.48
C GLU A 67 0.45 -8.58 -8.65
N GLY A 68 0.36 -9.11 -7.44
CA GLY A 68 -0.79 -8.93 -6.55
C GLY A 68 -1.69 -10.16 -6.46
N GLY A 69 -2.82 -9.99 -5.77
CA GLY A 69 -3.78 -11.04 -5.49
C GLY A 69 -3.56 -11.73 -4.13
N THR A 70 -4.21 -12.86 -3.95
CA THR A 70 -4.02 -13.71 -2.76
C THR A 70 -2.74 -14.52 -2.86
N LYS A 71 -2.28 -15.10 -1.76
CA LYS A 71 -1.10 -16.01 -1.75
C LYS A 71 -1.27 -17.27 -2.60
N ASN A 72 -2.49 -17.62 -2.96
CA ASN A 72 -2.79 -18.81 -3.76
C ASN A 72 -2.61 -18.57 -5.27
N TYR A 73 -2.42 -17.32 -5.69
CA TYR A 73 -2.18 -17.00 -7.09
C TYR A 73 -0.72 -17.27 -7.46
N VAL A 74 -0.51 -18.37 -8.21
CA VAL A 74 0.80 -18.74 -8.75
C VAL A 74 0.80 -18.41 -10.24
N PHE A 75 0.97 -17.14 -10.57
CA PHE A 75 1.27 -16.71 -11.94
C PHE A 75 2.33 -15.63 -11.90
N SER A 76 3.24 -15.67 -12.84
CA SER A 76 4.22 -14.60 -13.08
C SER A 76 4.25 -14.36 -14.58
N THR A 77 3.97 -13.13 -15.00
CA THR A 77 4.13 -12.72 -16.40
C THR A 77 5.57 -12.25 -16.67
N HIS A 78 6.28 -11.82 -15.63
CA HIS A 78 7.70 -11.43 -15.68
C HIS A 78 8.41 -11.68 -14.34
N ASP A 79 9.67 -12.16 -14.41
CA ASP A 79 10.60 -12.32 -13.27
C ASP A 79 11.22 -10.97 -12.82
N THR A 80 10.43 -9.92 -12.70
CA THR A 80 10.90 -8.55 -12.43
C THR A 80 10.50 -8.03 -11.05
N HIS A 81 10.64 -8.86 -10.01
CA HIS A 81 10.53 -8.34 -8.65
C HIS A 81 11.83 -7.65 -8.22
N SER A 82 11.71 -6.69 -7.31
CA SER A 82 12.85 -5.96 -6.78
C SER A 82 13.78 -6.88 -5.99
N GLU A 83 15.10 -6.78 -6.22
CA GLU A 83 16.14 -7.46 -5.42
C GLU A 83 16.02 -7.18 -3.90
N LEU A 84 15.27 -6.17 -3.51
CA LEU A 84 15.05 -5.82 -2.12
C LEU A 84 14.39 -6.94 -1.32
N CYS A 85 13.54 -7.77 -1.95
CA CYS A 85 12.89 -8.90 -1.26
C CYS A 85 13.89 -9.92 -0.70
N ASP A 86 15.04 -10.09 -1.35
CA ASP A 86 16.11 -11.00 -0.92
C ASP A 86 17.00 -10.37 0.15
N ALA A 87 16.98 -9.05 0.27
CA ALA A 87 17.78 -8.28 1.21
C ALA A 87 17.02 -7.81 2.45
N ILE A 88 15.76 -8.23 2.60
CA ILE A 88 15.00 -7.95 3.81
C ILE A 88 14.65 -9.23 4.56
N ARG A 89 14.46 -9.07 5.88
CA ARG A 89 13.89 -10.11 6.74
C ARG A 89 12.68 -9.54 7.45
N ILE A 90 11.52 -10.14 7.21
CA ILE A 90 10.30 -9.75 7.90
C ILE A 90 10.26 -10.32 9.32
N SER A 91 9.88 -9.48 10.28
CA SER A 91 9.57 -9.90 11.65
C SER A 91 8.08 -10.20 11.75
N GLN A 92 7.74 -11.47 11.93
CA GLN A 92 6.36 -11.91 12.04
C GLN A 92 5.93 -12.00 13.51
N GLY A 93 4.66 -11.70 13.76
CA GLY A 93 4.04 -11.92 15.07
C GLY A 93 3.72 -13.39 15.34
N TYR A 94 3.21 -13.66 16.54
CA TYR A 94 2.75 -15.01 16.93
C TYR A 94 1.40 -15.39 16.29
N ARG A 95 0.60 -14.39 15.90
CA ARG A 95 -0.65 -14.60 15.16
C ARG A 95 -0.34 -14.91 13.70
N LYS A 96 -1.16 -15.76 13.09
CA LYS A 96 -1.12 -15.99 11.64
C LYS A 96 -2.40 -15.42 11.03
N GLU A 97 -2.22 -14.73 9.93
CA GLU A 97 -3.34 -14.24 9.13
C GLU A 97 -4.12 -15.42 8.54
N LYS A 98 -5.45 -15.29 8.50
CA LYS A 98 -6.35 -16.23 7.82
C LYS A 98 -6.56 -15.87 6.36
N TRP A 99 -6.44 -14.59 6.04
CA TRP A 99 -6.68 -13.99 4.75
C TRP A 99 -5.52 -13.06 4.42
N GLY A 100 -5.32 -12.79 3.15
CA GLY A 100 -4.32 -11.82 2.75
C GLY A 100 -4.48 -11.45 1.29
N TYR A 101 -4.23 -10.18 1.00
CA TYR A 101 -4.31 -9.66 -0.34
C TYR A 101 -3.26 -8.57 -0.58
N PHE A 102 -2.55 -8.68 -1.69
CA PHE A 102 -1.69 -7.65 -2.20
C PHE A 102 -2.38 -6.97 -3.38
N LEU A 103 -2.67 -5.68 -3.26
CA LEU A 103 -3.36 -4.89 -4.28
C LEU A 103 -2.41 -3.85 -4.86
N ARG A 104 -2.22 -3.89 -6.17
CA ARG A 104 -1.48 -2.89 -6.94
C ARG A 104 -2.41 -2.25 -7.96
N ALA A 105 -2.45 -0.91 -8.01
CA ALA A 105 -3.25 -0.22 -9.01
C ALA A 105 -2.81 -0.56 -10.45
N GLU A 106 -1.50 -0.68 -10.67
CA GLU A 106 -0.92 -0.97 -11.98
C GLU A 106 -1.29 -2.36 -12.53
N SER A 107 -1.36 -3.38 -11.68
CA SER A 107 -1.66 -4.76 -12.09
C SER A 107 -3.10 -5.19 -11.82
N PHE A 108 -3.94 -4.26 -11.36
CA PHE A 108 -5.35 -4.53 -11.01
C PHE A 108 -6.11 -5.32 -12.09
N TYR A 109 -5.96 -4.92 -13.36
CA TYR A 109 -6.65 -5.60 -14.47
C TYR A 109 -6.19 -7.03 -14.69
N ASN A 110 -4.90 -7.29 -14.54
CA ASN A 110 -4.35 -8.64 -14.68
C ASN A 110 -4.91 -9.54 -13.59
N VAL A 111 -4.96 -9.03 -12.35
CA VAL A 111 -5.50 -9.76 -11.21
C VAL A 111 -7.01 -9.98 -11.35
N ALA A 112 -7.78 -8.95 -11.72
CA ALA A 112 -9.22 -9.05 -11.94
C ALA A 112 -9.56 -10.07 -13.04
N THR A 113 -8.82 -10.08 -14.14
CA THR A 113 -8.96 -11.08 -15.22
C THR A 113 -8.69 -12.49 -14.70
N LYS A 114 -7.64 -12.67 -13.91
CA LYS A 114 -7.32 -13.97 -13.32
C LYS A 114 -8.35 -14.45 -12.32
N GLU A 115 -8.88 -13.56 -11.47
CA GLU A 115 -9.98 -13.90 -10.56
C GLU A 115 -11.23 -14.35 -11.35
N GLU A 116 -11.53 -13.72 -12.48
CA GLU A 116 -12.63 -14.15 -13.33
C GLU A 116 -12.36 -15.49 -14.04
N GLU A 117 -11.13 -15.76 -14.47
CA GLU A 117 -10.73 -17.05 -15.06
C GLU A 117 -10.82 -18.21 -14.06
N TYR A 118 -10.56 -17.96 -12.76
CA TYR A 118 -10.66 -18.96 -11.70
C TYR A 118 -12.08 -19.08 -11.12
N ALA A 119 -13.02 -18.27 -11.58
CA ALA A 119 -14.42 -18.36 -11.14
C ALA A 119 -15.04 -19.69 -11.58
N ASP A 120 -15.74 -20.34 -10.65
CA ASP A 120 -16.47 -21.59 -10.87
C ASP A 120 -17.92 -21.49 -10.36
N LEU A 121 -18.67 -22.61 -10.39
CA LEU A 121 -20.06 -22.65 -9.93
C LEU A 121 -20.19 -22.41 -8.41
N ALA A 122 -19.13 -22.66 -7.63
CA ALA A 122 -19.12 -22.40 -6.19
C ALA A 122 -18.68 -20.96 -5.86
N HIS A 123 -17.88 -20.36 -6.76
CA HIS A 123 -17.38 -19.00 -6.65
C HIS A 123 -17.66 -18.25 -7.97
N PRO A 124 -18.87 -17.70 -8.14
CA PRO A 124 -19.25 -17.03 -9.38
C PRO A 124 -18.42 -15.76 -9.61
N SER A 125 -18.10 -15.49 -10.88
CA SER A 125 -17.38 -14.28 -11.28
C SER A 125 -18.08 -13.02 -10.76
N ALA A 126 -17.30 -12.10 -10.19
CA ALA A 126 -17.77 -10.78 -9.75
C ALA A 126 -18.00 -9.82 -10.93
N LYS A 127 -17.72 -10.27 -12.19
CA LYS A 127 -17.92 -9.52 -13.45
C LYS A 127 -17.27 -8.13 -13.40
N TYR A 128 -16.02 -8.09 -13.02
CA TYR A 128 -15.27 -6.83 -12.86
C TYR A 128 -15.21 -6.04 -14.17
N HIS A 129 -15.13 -6.71 -15.32
CA HIS A 129 -15.08 -6.06 -16.64
C HIS A 129 -16.40 -5.42 -17.08
N GLU A 130 -17.53 -5.76 -16.46
CA GLU A 130 -18.85 -5.15 -16.74
C GLU A 130 -19.10 -3.86 -15.95
N LYS A 131 -18.20 -3.51 -15.00
CA LYS A 131 -18.31 -2.34 -14.09
C LYS A 131 -17.35 -1.23 -14.51
N SER A 132 -17.58 -0.01 -14.02
CA SER A 132 -16.58 1.05 -14.15
C SER A 132 -15.32 0.70 -13.33
N HIS A 133 -14.15 1.23 -13.72
CA HIS A 133 -12.86 1.00 -13.04
C HIS A 133 -12.96 1.10 -11.52
N GLY A 134 -13.51 2.21 -11.03
CA GLY A 134 -13.63 2.43 -9.58
C GLY A 134 -14.65 1.51 -8.90
N GLU A 135 -15.67 1.02 -9.61
CA GLU A 135 -16.64 0.03 -9.07
C GLU A 135 -16.01 -1.35 -8.98
N SER A 136 -15.27 -1.73 -10.01
CA SER A 136 -14.56 -3.01 -10.04
C SER A 136 -13.49 -3.06 -8.94
N PHE A 137 -12.72 -1.98 -8.79
CA PHE A 137 -11.69 -1.86 -7.77
C PHE A 137 -12.29 -1.95 -6.36
N LEU A 138 -13.35 -1.18 -6.09
CA LEU A 138 -14.02 -1.21 -4.80
C LEU A 138 -14.66 -2.57 -4.51
N ALA A 139 -15.29 -3.19 -5.52
CA ALA A 139 -15.87 -4.52 -5.38
C ALA A 139 -14.80 -5.59 -5.09
N LEU A 140 -13.65 -5.53 -5.76
CA LEU A 140 -12.53 -6.42 -5.50
C LEU A 140 -11.99 -6.25 -4.08
N ALA A 141 -11.79 -5.01 -3.65
CA ALA A 141 -11.41 -4.73 -2.27
C ALA A 141 -12.44 -5.26 -1.27
N GLN A 142 -13.73 -5.03 -1.51
CA GLN A 142 -14.83 -5.50 -0.65
C GLN A 142 -14.89 -7.03 -0.54
N ASN A 143 -14.70 -7.72 -1.64
CA ASN A 143 -14.78 -9.18 -1.68
C ASN A 143 -13.60 -9.84 -0.98
N ASN A 144 -12.44 -9.18 -0.92
CA ASN A 144 -11.21 -9.72 -0.35
C ASN A 144 -10.88 -9.19 1.05
N LEU A 145 -11.61 -8.18 1.55
CA LEU A 145 -11.40 -7.65 2.91
C LEU A 145 -12.16 -8.48 3.95
N HIS A 146 -11.39 -9.15 4.80
CA HIS A 146 -11.94 -9.98 5.88
C HIS A 146 -11.22 -9.69 7.20
N PRO A 147 -11.88 -9.88 8.36
CA PRO A 147 -11.25 -9.84 9.66
C PRO A 147 -10.04 -10.79 9.76
N ASN A 148 -9.06 -10.43 10.58
CA ASN A 148 -7.84 -11.22 10.77
C ASN A 148 -7.05 -11.50 9.48
N GLY A 149 -7.03 -10.54 8.56
CA GLY A 149 -6.27 -10.58 7.32
C GLY A 149 -5.06 -9.63 7.32
N LEU A 150 -4.10 -9.88 6.43
CA LEU A 150 -2.98 -8.98 6.12
C LEU A 150 -3.14 -8.40 4.71
N TYR A 151 -3.16 -7.08 4.61
CA TYR A 151 -3.43 -6.35 3.39
C TYR A 151 -2.31 -5.37 3.08
N LEU A 152 -1.75 -5.49 1.87
CA LEU A 152 -0.75 -4.57 1.34
C LEU A 152 -1.36 -3.87 0.12
N PHE A 153 -1.52 -2.55 0.18
CA PHE A 153 -2.19 -1.79 -0.87
C PHE A 153 -1.24 -0.73 -1.45
N ASP A 154 -1.08 -0.75 -2.76
CA ASP A 154 -0.28 0.22 -3.51
C ASP A 154 -1.21 1.14 -4.31
N GLU A 155 -1.31 2.40 -3.86
CA GLU A 155 -2.14 3.46 -4.44
C GLU A 155 -3.61 3.07 -4.70
N PRO A 156 -4.32 2.56 -3.68
CA PRO A 156 -5.69 2.11 -3.86
C PRO A 156 -6.67 3.21 -4.29
N GLU A 157 -6.30 4.46 -4.12
CA GLU A 157 -7.08 5.64 -4.55
C GLU A 157 -7.04 5.91 -6.05
N ALA A 158 -6.06 5.39 -6.79
CA ALA A 158 -5.82 5.76 -8.20
C ALA A 158 -7.05 5.59 -9.12
N ALA A 159 -7.91 4.62 -8.83
CA ALA A 159 -9.14 4.38 -9.57
C ALA A 159 -10.40 4.93 -8.87
N LEU A 160 -10.29 5.59 -7.71
CA LEU A 160 -11.42 5.94 -6.85
C LEU A 160 -11.73 7.44 -6.84
N SER A 161 -13.00 7.77 -7.04
CA SER A 161 -13.49 9.11 -6.72
C SER A 161 -13.38 9.41 -5.22
N PRO A 162 -13.33 10.69 -4.79
CA PRO A 162 -13.26 11.04 -3.37
C PRO A 162 -14.35 10.36 -2.51
N GLN A 163 -15.57 10.26 -3.03
CA GLN A 163 -16.66 9.56 -2.34
C GLN A 163 -16.38 8.07 -2.14
N ARG A 164 -15.76 7.42 -3.13
CA ARG A 164 -15.39 5.99 -3.04
C ARG A 164 -14.18 5.77 -2.14
N GLN A 165 -13.27 6.74 -2.07
CA GLN A 165 -12.17 6.71 -1.09
C GLN A 165 -12.69 6.74 0.36
N LEU A 166 -13.75 7.51 0.66
CA LEU A 166 -14.41 7.48 1.95
C LEU A 166 -15.03 6.09 2.26
N THR A 167 -15.62 5.45 1.24
CA THR A 167 -16.15 4.09 1.40
C THR A 167 -15.03 3.09 1.71
N LEU A 168 -13.91 3.15 0.98
CA LEU A 168 -12.75 2.30 1.23
C LEU A 168 -12.16 2.56 2.62
N LEU A 169 -12.03 3.82 3.03
CA LEU A 169 -11.58 4.22 4.35
C LEU A 169 -12.39 3.53 5.46
N MET A 170 -13.72 3.60 5.36
CA MET A 170 -14.62 2.98 6.35
C MET A 170 -14.40 1.47 6.42
N GLN A 171 -14.20 0.81 5.29
CA GLN A 171 -13.97 -0.64 5.23
C GLN A 171 -12.63 -1.03 5.84
N ILE A 172 -11.54 -0.32 5.50
CA ILE A 172 -10.21 -0.52 6.08
C ILE A 172 -10.28 -0.37 7.60
N TYR A 173 -10.88 0.73 8.08
CA TYR A 173 -10.99 1.01 9.51
C TYR A 173 -11.79 -0.07 10.25
N SER A 174 -12.95 -0.46 9.71
CA SER A 174 -13.80 -1.50 10.29
C SER A 174 -13.06 -2.83 10.37
N CYS A 175 -12.42 -3.24 9.26
CA CYS A 175 -11.68 -4.48 9.18
C CYS A 175 -10.46 -4.51 10.12
N ALA A 176 -9.76 -3.37 10.28
CA ALA A 176 -8.65 -3.22 11.22
C ALA A 176 -9.12 -3.36 12.67
N LYS A 177 -10.29 -2.80 13.04
CA LYS A 177 -10.90 -2.99 14.37
C LYS A 177 -11.26 -4.46 14.64
N GLU A 178 -11.47 -5.25 13.62
CA GLU A 178 -11.74 -6.70 13.70
C GLU A 178 -10.46 -7.55 13.56
N GLY A 179 -9.29 -6.93 13.74
CA GLY A 179 -8.00 -7.61 13.85
C GLY A 179 -7.25 -7.81 12.54
N ALA A 180 -7.63 -7.15 11.46
CA ALA A 180 -6.83 -7.08 10.24
C ALA A 180 -5.67 -6.10 10.39
N GLN A 181 -4.63 -6.29 9.57
CA GLN A 181 -3.49 -5.38 9.45
C GLN A 181 -3.38 -4.87 8.02
N PHE A 182 -3.08 -3.58 7.89
CA PHE A 182 -2.91 -2.90 6.61
C PHE A 182 -1.56 -2.20 6.55
N ILE A 183 -0.87 -2.33 5.40
CA ILE A 183 0.28 -1.50 5.01
C ILE A 183 -0.08 -0.90 3.66
N ILE A 184 -0.15 0.42 3.58
CA ILE A 184 -0.75 1.13 2.44
C ILE A 184 0.20 2.22 1.96
N VAL A 185 0.58 2.18 0.69
CA VAL A 185 1.16 3.32 -0.01
C VAL A 185 0.02 4.17 -0.56
N THR A 186 0.00 5.46 -0.25
CA THR A 186 -1.05 6.36 -0.74
C THR A 186 -0.60 7.81 -0.82
N HIS A 187 -1.20 8.55 -1.74
CA HIS A 187 -1.12 10.02 -1.84
C HIS A 187 -2.44 10.69 -1.44
N SER A 188 -3.46 9.91 -1.08
CA SER A 188 -4.78 10.43 -0.73
C SER A 188 -4.83 11.04 0.66
N PRO A 189 -5.06 12.35 0.83
CA PRO A 189 -5.29 12.93 2.15
C PRO A 189 -6.56 12.39 2.81
N ILE A 190 -7.51 11.83 2.03
CA ILE A 190 -8.72 11.18 2.57
C ILE A 190 -8.35 9.88 3.29
N LEU A 191 -7.58 9.01 2.64
CA LEU A 191 -7.19 7.72 3.24
C LEU A 191 -6.24 7.93 4.44
N LEU A 192 -5.30 8.88 4.33
CA LEU A 192 -4.39 9.22 5.43
C LEU A 192 -5.10 9.70 6.69
N GLY A 193 -6.32 10.22 6.57
CA GLY A 193 -7.15 10.66 7.70
C GLY A 193 -7.71 9.53 8.57
N ILE A 194 -7.36 8.26 8.33
CA ILE A 194 -7.77 7.15 9.21
C ILE A 194 -7.12 7.31 10.59
N PRO A 195 -7.89 7.32 11.68
CA PRO A 195 -7.35 7.46 13.03
C PRO A 195 -6.57 6.21 13.47
N ASP A 196 -5.68 6.38 14.46
CA ASP A 196 -4.86 5.30 15.05
C ASP A 196 -3.92 4.60 14.05
N ALA A 197 -3.52 5.26 12.97
CA ALA A 197 -2.54 4.77 12.02
C ALA A 197 -1.13 5.31 12.34
N ASP A 198 -0.09 4.59 11.90
CA ASP A 198 1.28 5.11 11.80
C ASP A 198 1.51 5.59 10.36
N ILE A 199 2.08 6.77 10.17
CA ILE A 199 2.42 7.33 8.86
C ILE A 199 3.94 7.45 8.76
N TYR A 200 4.55 6.71 7.83
CA TYR A 200 5.96 6.79 7.51
C TYR A 200 6.17 7.69 6.29
N CYS A 201 6.86 8.82 6.49
CA CYS A 201 7.26 9.73 5.44
C CYS A 201 8.61 9.31 4.82
N PHE A 202 8.63 9.17 3.49
CA PHE A 202 9.80 8.84 2.66
C PHE A 202 10.35 10.12 2.02
N ASP A 203 10.87 11.02 2.84
CA ASP A 203 11.33 12.33 2.42
C ASP A 203 12.70 12.69 3.03
N ASN A 204 13.27 13.81 2.66
CA ASN A 204 14.52 14.33 3.21
C ASN A 204 15.64 13.28 3.34
N GLY A 205 15.62 12.25 2.50
CA GLY A 205 16.62 11.20 2.47
C GLY A 205 16.55 10.18 3.63
N ARG A 206 15.38 10.03 4.25
CA ARG A 206 15.14 9.08 5.35
C ARG A 206 13.68 8.63 5.38
N ILE A 207 13.42 7.55 6.13
CA ILE A 207 12.08 7.11 6.50
C ILE A 207 11.86 7.46 7.97
N HIS A 208 10.78 8.18 8.27
CA HIS A 208 10.45 8.59 9.64
C HIS A 208 8.94 8.70 9.85
N LEU A 209 8.50 8.59 11.09
CA LEU A 209 7.11 8.83 11.46
C LEU A 209 6.78 10.32 11.36
N CYS A 210 5.57 10.62 10.88
CA CYS A 210 5.02 11.97 10.86
C CYS A 210 3.54 11.96 11.25
N GLU A 211 3.03 13.12 11.64
CA GLU A 211 1.60 13.31 11.89
C GLU A 211 0.85 13.54 10.58
N TYR A 212 -0.46 13.33 10.59
CA TYR A 212 -1.31 13.47 9.41
C TYR A 212 -1.20 14.87 8.77
N GLU A 213 -1.25 15.91 9.61
CA GLU A 213 -1.18 17.32 9.19
C GLU A 213 0.20 17.72 8.65
N ASP A 214 1.25 16.95 8.96
CA ASP A 214 2.60 17.17 8.48
C ASP A 214 2.86 16.55 7.09
N THR A 215 1.93 15.74 6.59
CA THR A 215 2.08 15.12 5.27
C THR A 215 1.93 16.15 4.15
N GLU A 216 2.76 16.03 3.12
CA GLU A 216 2.70 16.92 1.96
C GLU A 216 1.32 16.89 1.28
N SER A 217 0.73 15.71 1.16
CA SER A 217 -0.61 15.51 0.57
C SER A 217 -1.68 16.34 1.29
N TYR A 218 -1.65 16.33 2.64
CA TYR A 218 -2.56 17.15 3.44
C TYR A 218 -2.28 18.63 3.24
N GLN A 219 -1.04 19.08 3.46
CA GLN A 219 -0.66 20.48 3.45
C GLN A 219 -0.95 21.15 2.10
N VAL A 220 -0.59 20.51 1.00
CA VAL A 220 -0.83 21.06 -0.34
C VAL A 220 -2.33 21.13 -0.64
N THR A 221 -3.08 20.08 -0.28
CA THR A 221 -4.53 20.03 -0.52
C THR A 221 -5.26 21.09 0.32
N GLU A 222 -4.96 21.16 1.61
CA GLU A 222 -5.54 22.16 2.53
C GLU A 222 -5.24 23.58 2.07
N MET A 223 -3.97 23.86 1.78
CA MET A 223 -3.53 25.17 1.29
C MET A 223 -4.28 25.57 0.02
N PHE A 224 -4.40 24.64 -0.94
CA PHE A 224 -5.10 24.93 -2.21
C PHE A 224 -6.60 25.17 -2.00
N ILE A 225 -7.28 24.32 -1.22
CA ILE A 225 -8.73 24.47 -0.98
C ILE A 225 -9.04 25.79 -0.28
N ASN A 226 -8.26 26.13 0.75
CA ASN A 226 -8.50 27.31 1.58
C ASN A 226 -8.06 28.62 0.91
N ASN A 227 -7.08 28.57 0.00
CA ASN A 227 -6.46 29.77 -0.58
C ASN A 227 -6.41 29.72 -2.12
N ARG A 228 -7.37 29.05 -2.75
CA ARG A 228 -7.36 28.76 -4.19
C ARG A 228 -7.04 30.01 -5.05
N GLN A 229 -7.76 31.13 -4.84
CA GLN A 229 -7.61 32.32 -5.68
C GLN A 229 -6.20 32.89 -5.56
N MET A 230 -5.71 33.06 -4.33
CA MET A 230 -4.38 33.60 -4.08
C MET A 230 -3.27 32.75 -4.71
N LEU A 231 -3.40 31.44 -4.65
CA LEU A 231 -2.43 30.52 -5.25
C LEU A 231 -2.47 30.58 -6.78
N LEU A 232 -3.66 30.57 -7.38
CA LEU A 232 -3.79 30.69 -8.83
C LEU A 232 -3.22 32.02 -9.35
N ASP A 233 -3.49 33.13 -8.66
CA ASP A 233 -2.93 34.44 -9.01
C ASP A 233 -1.39 34.43 -8.99
N ARG A 234 -0.77 33.70 -8.05
CA ARG A 234 0.70 33.58 -7.98
C ARG A 234 1.29 32.59 -8.98
N LEU A 235 0.61 31.49 -9.28
CA LEU A 235 1.12 30.45 -10.15
C LEU A 235 0.89 30.69 -11.64
N LEU A 236 -0.14 31.50 -11.98
CA LEU A 236 -0.56 31.74 -13.36
C LEU A 236 -0.25 33.16 -13.83
N THR A 237 0.23 34.05 -12.94
CA THR A 237 0.71 35.39 -13.30
C THR A 237 2.23 35.34 -13.44
N ASP A 238 2.75 35.39 -14.66
CA ASP A 238 4.16 35.58 -15.00
C ASP A 238 4.64 37.00 -14.64
#